data_cba0de2509c2f0d40fcfea2e517fa8f6
#
_entry.id   cba0de2509c2f0d40fcfea2e517fa8f6
#
_cell.length_a   1.000
_cell.length_b   1.000
_cell.length_c   1.000
_cell.angle_alpha   90.00
_cell.angle_beta   90.00
_cell.angle_gamma   90.00
#
_symmetry.space_group_name_H-M   'P 1'
#
loop_
_entity.id
_entity.type
_entity.pdbx_description
1 polymer ?
#
loop_
_entity_poly.entity_id
_entity_poly.type
_entity_poly.pdbx_seq_one_letter_code
_entity_poly.pdbx_strand_id
1 'polypeptide(L)'
;SLRAIRKSGAKFGMDKAKWYNRHCLMKASSTALRAMVDDQVTDVHISKGEDYLLEVLEMLKEKVSFAGEILPLGQYFFELPEGYDEKVQRKKWKGEVPGYINDYVIGLVNENKDTAAEMEDYLEAYANEKGIGKGMLMQPLRWVVSGQAGGPPIFEVLALIGLAEIAKRLEVVNEKFQQQTGMK
;
A
#
# COMPACT_ATOMS: atom_id res chain seq x y z
N SER A 1 29.62 14.74 43.49
CA SER A 1 28.16 14.64 43.59
C SER A 1 27.55 14.35 42.23
N LEU A 2 27.33 13.08 41.91
CA LEU A 2 26.70 12.56 40.70
C LEU A 2 25.15 12.50 40.89
N ARG A 3 24.48 13.63 40.78
CA ARG A 3 23.00 13.67 40.78
C ARG A 3 22.50 14.85 39.96
N ALA A 4 22.39 14.72 38.65
CA ALA A 4 21.42 15.43 37.81
C ALA A 4 21.49 14.98 36.32
N ILE A 5 21.24 13.72 36.04
CA ILE A 5 20.90 13.31 34.69
C ILE A 5 19.38 13.46 34.58
N ARG A 6 18.94 14.56 33.99
CA ARG A 6 17.52 14.85 33.78
C ARG A 6 16.93 13.91 32.70
N LYS A 7 15.88 13.23 33.05
CA LYS A 7 15.08 12.32 32.19
C LYS A 7 14.45 12.98 30.93
N SER A 8 14.58 14.31 30.79
CA SER A 8 14.04 15.06 29.65
C SER A 8 14.89 15.01 28.37
N GLY A 9 16.16 14.59 28.45
CA GLY A 9 17.05 14.51 27.28
C GLY A 9 16.80 13.37 26.34
N ALA A 10 16.24 12.25 26.82
CA ALA A 10 16.03 11.05 26.01
C ALA A 10 14.85 11.19 25.00
N LYS A 11 13.79 11.88 25.35
CA LYS A 11 12.62 12.06 24.45
C LYS A 11 12.92 13.03 23.31
N PHE A 12 13.65 14.09 23.57
CA PHE A 12 14.10 15.04 22.55
C PHE A 12 15.12 14.41 21.57
N GLY A 13 15.94 13.48 22.05
CA GLY A 13 16.89 12.73 21.21
C GLY A 13 16.24 11.79 20.21
N MET A 14 15.14 11.13 20.58
CA MET A 14 14.42 10.19 19.72
C MET A 14 13.72 10.89 18.54
N ASP A 15 13.06 12.03 18.77
CA ASP A 15 12.38 12.76 17.70
C ASP A 15 13.40 13.36 16.71
N LYS A 16 14.54 13.85 17.23
CA LYS A 16 15.64 14.34 16.39
C LYS A 16 16.30 13.21 15.59
N ALA A 17 16.46 12.03 16.19
CA ALA A 17 16.99 10.85 15.49
C ALA A 17 16.06 10.37 14.38
N LYS A 18 14.73 10.32 14.62
CA LYS A 18 13.72 9.99 13.59
C LYS A 18 13.74 11.00 12.45
N TRP A 19 13.80 12.28 12.76
CA TRP A 19 13.86 13.33 11.74
C TRP A 19 15.13 13.21 10.89
N TYR A 20 16.28 12.98 11.50
CA TYR A 20 17.56 12.81 10.80
C TYR A 20 17.55 11.55 9.90
N ASN A 21 17.10 10.41 10.44
CA ASN A 21 17.01 9.18 9.68
C ASN A 21 16.08 9.32 8.47
N ARG A 22 14.90 9.92 8.68
CA ARG A 22 13.97 10.18 7.56
C ARG A 22 14.61 11.06 6.49
N HIS A 23 15.36 12.09 6.89
CA HIS A 23 16.07 12.93 5.94
C HIS A 23 17.16 12.18 5.16
N CYS A 24 17.87 11.26 5.81
CA CYS A 24 18.84 10.38 5.16
C CYS A 24 18.17 9.41 4.18
N LEU A 25 17.05 8.78 4.58
CA LEU A 25 16.28 7.87 3.71
C LEU A 25 15.79 8.58 2.46
N MET A 26 15.26 9.80 2.60
CA MET A 26 14.77 10.59 1.46
C MET A 26 15.86 10.90 0.42
N LYS A 27 17.11 11.03 0.85
CA LYS A 27 18.27 11.31 -0.02
C LYS A 27 18.98 10.05 -0.52
N ALA A 28 18.67 8.89 0.05
CA ALA A 28 19.29 7.65 -0.32
C ALA A 28 18.87 7.23 -1.75
N SER A 29 19.81 6.75 -2.54
CA SER A 29 19.50 6.09 -3.81
C SER A 29 18.85 4.73 -3.54
N SER A 30 18.14 4.20 -4.53
CA SER A 30 17.52 2.86 -4.45
C SER A 30 18.54 1.77 -4.09
N THR A 31 19.75 1.85 -4.64
CA THR A 31 20.86 0.94 -4.30
C THR A 31 21.32 1.06 -2.85
N ALA A 32 21.37 2.31 -2.32
CA ALA A 32 21.69 2.53 -0.92
C ALA A 32 20.58 2.03 0.01
N LEU A 33 19.31 2.24 -0.35
CA LEU A 33 18.16 1.67 0.38
C LEU A 33 18.22 0.14 0.40
N ARG A 34 18.53 -0.47 -0.75
CA ARG A 34 18.71 -1.92 -0.88
C ARG A 34 19.76 -2.46 0.09
N ALA A 35 20.91 -1.78 0.18
CA ALA A 35 21.98 -2.16 1.11
C ALA A 35 21.56 -2.00 2.59
N MET A 36 20.70 -1.01 2.92
CA MET A 36 20.19 -0.79 4.28
C MET A 36 19.23 -1.85 4.77
N VAL A 37 18.60 -2.60 3.88
CA VAL A 37 17.62 -3.65 4.19
C VAL A 37 18.10 -5.06 3.83
N ASP A 38 19.37 -5.22 3.45
CA ASP A 38 19.92 -6.46 2.91
C ASP A 38 19.71 -7.67 3.82
N ASP A 39 19.84 -7.50 5.12
CA ASP A 39 19.63 -8.52 6.14
C ASP A 39 18.16 -8.96 6.29
N GLN A 40 17.23 -8.21 5.75
CA GLN A 40 15.79 -8.50 5.78
C GLN A 40 15.25 -9.06 4.46
N VAL A 41 16.04 -8.96 3.39
CA VAL A 41 15.63 -9.44 2.06
C VAL A 41 15.66 -10.96 2.03
N THR A 42 14.55 -11.54 1.57
CA THR A 42 14.37 -12.98 1.41
C THR A 42 14.09 -13.34 -0.05
N ASP A 43 14.03 -14.63 -0.36
CA ASP A 43 13.69 -15.12 -1.71
C ASP A 43 12.34 -14.58 -2.21
N VAL A 44 11.39 -14.33 -1.32
CA VAL A 44 10.09 -13.75 -1.65
C VAL A 44 10.26 -12.33 -2.23
N HIS A 45 11.10 -11.51 -1.61
CA HIS A 45 11.33 -10.13 -2.05
C HIS A 45 12.02 -10.05 -3.42
N ILE A 46 12.88 -10.99 -3.75
CA ILE A 46 13.60 -11.03 -5.04
C ILE A 46 12.89 -11.85 -6.11
N SER A 47 11.80 -12.55 -5.77
CA SER A 47 11.06 -13.43 -6.70
C SER A 47 10.49 -12.70 -7.91
N LYS A 48 10.18 -11.41 -7.78
CA LYS A 48 9.70 -10.53 -8.85
C LYS A 48 10.81 -9.74 -9.56
N GLY A 49 12.07 -9.97 -9.19
CA GLY A 49 13.23 -9.28 -9.72
C GLY A 49 13.74 -8.14 -8.84
N GLU A 50 15.03 -7.86 -8.96
CA GLU A 50 15.71 -6.81 -8.18
C GLU A 50 15.15 -5.40 -8.48
N ASP A 51 14.86 -5.10 -9.74
CA ASP A 51 14.31 -3.80 -10.16
C ASP A 51 12.95 -3.53 -9.48
N TYR A 52 12.08 -4.55 -9.40
CA TYR A 52 10.81 -4.45 -8.70
C TYR A 52 11.01 -4.15 -7.20
N LEU A 53 11.96 -4.83 -6.55
CA LEU A 53 12.30 -4.55 -5.15
C LEU A 53 12.78 -3.11 -4.98
N LEU A 54 13.66 -2.61 -5.86
CA LEU A 54 14.15 -1.23 -5.80
C LEU A 54 13.03 -0.20 -5.95
N GLU A 55 12.06 -0.43 -6.83
CA GLU A 55 10.89 0.44 -6.99
C GLU A 55 10.00 0.45 -5.73
N VAL A 56 9.78 -0.71 -5.10
CA VAL A 56 9.06 -0.81 -3.82
C VAL A 56 9.77 -0.02 -2.72
N LEU A 57 11.10 -0.17 -2.60
CA LEU A 57 11.89 0.56 -1.60
C LEU A 57 11.79 2.07 -1.81
N GLU A 58 11.89 2.52 -3.05
CA GLU A 58 11.78 3.93 -3.43
C GLU A 58 10.39 4.49 -3.08
N MET A 59 9.33 3.76 -3.42
CA MET A 59 7.95 4.16 -3.14
C MET A 59 7.65 4.27 -1.64
N LEU A 60 8.26 3.42 -0.81
CA LEU A 60 7.96 3.33 0.61
C LEU A 60 8.88 4.18 1.50
N LYS A 61 10.05 4.63 1.03
CA LYS A 61 11.00 5.38 1.86
C LYS A 61 10.42 6.62 2.52
N GLU A 62 9.45 7.25 1.89
CA GLU A 62 8.76 8.44 2.43
C GLU A 62 7.78 8.13 3.56
N LYS A 63 7.35 6.88 3.69
CA LYS A 63 6.32 6.43 4.63
C LYS A 63 6.88 5.95 5.97
N VAL A 64 8.20 5.83 6.06
CA VAL A 64 8.90 5.25 7.21
C VAL A 64 9.89 6.24 7.85
N SER A 65 10.31 5.93 9.06
CA SER A 65 11.38 6.68 9.76
C SER A 65 12.69 5.92 9.78
N PHE A 66 12.66 4.61 9.62
CA PHE A 66 13.84 3.73 9.64
C PHE A 66 13.77 2.76 8.45
N ALA A 67 14.92 2.44 7.86
CA ALA A 67 15.01 1.52 6.72
C ALA A 67 14.39 0.15 7.03
N GLY A 68 14.59 -0.37 8.24
CA GLY A 68 14.01 -1.64 8.69
C GLY A 68 12.48 -1.70 8.75
N GLU A 69 11.79 -0.58 8.59
CA GLU A 69 10.32 -0.53 8.53
C GLU A 69 9.79 -0.70 7.09
N ILE A 70 10.66 -0.60 6.06
CA ILE A 70 10.23 -0.57 4.65
C ILE A 70 9.63 -1.90 4.22
N LEU A 71 10.38 -3.00 4.37
CA LEU A 71 9.92 -4.33 3.92
C LEU A 71 8.70 -4.83 4.69
N PRO A 72 8.64 -4.72 6.04
CA PRO A 72 7.41 -5.04 6.77
C PRO A 72 6.19 -4.23 6.32
N LEU A 73 6.35 -2.93 6.07
CA LEU A 73 5.27 -2.08 5.56
C LEU A 73 4.85 -2.48 4.14
N GLY A 74 5.81 -2.90 3.32
CA GLY A 74 5.66 -3.23 1.91
C GLY A 74 5.42 -4.71 1.59
N GLN A 75 5.22 -5.57 2.60
CA GLN A 75 5.05 -7.01 2.38
C GLN A 75 3.97 -7.33 1.34
N TYR A 76 2.89 -6.55 1.31
CA TYR A 76 1.80 -6.72 0.34
C TYR A 76 2.21 -6.53 -1.14
N PHE A 77 3.35 -5.95 -1.44
CA PHE A 77 3.85 -5.90 -2.82
C PHE A 77 4.32 -7.28 -3.31
N PHE A 78 4.78 -8.12 -2.42
CA PHE A 78 5.39 -9.41 -2.72
C PHE A 78 4.42 -10.59 -2.52
N GLU A 79 3.53 -10.49 -1.55
CA GLU A 79 2.58 -11.53 -1.15
C GLU A 79 1.16 -10.98 -0.98
N LEU A 80 0.20 -11.87 -0.89
CA LEU A 80 -1.17 -11.47 -0.52
C LEU A 80 -1.17 -10.88 0.90
N PRO A 81 -2.02 -9.87 1.17
CA PRO A 81 -2.15 -9.34 2.52
C PRO A 81 -2.55 -10.43 3.52
N GLU A 82 -1.78 -10.58 4.60
CA GLU A 82 -2.11 -11.52 5.68
C GLU A 82 -3.37 -11.10 6.44
N GLY A 83 -3.58 -9.81 6.58
CA GLY A 83 -4.72 -9.22 7.27
C GLY A 83 -5.31 -8.03 6.55
N TYR A 84 -6.53 -7.68 6.94
CA TYR A 84 -7.29 -6.57 6.37
C TYR A 84 -7.80 -5.66 7.49
N ASP A 85 -7.63 -4.34 7.33
CA ASP A 85 -8.13 -3.35 8.30
C ASP A 85 -9.65 -3.46 8.47
N GLU A 86 -10.08 -3.88 9.67
CA GLU A 86 -11.50 -4.08 9.99
C GLU A 86 -12.32 -2.79 9.98
N LYS A 87 -11.71 -1.63 10.24
CA LYS A 87 -12.43 -0.36 10.17
C LYS A 87 -12.78 0.00 8.74
N VAL A 88 -11.83 -0.23 7.80
CA VAL A 88 -12.08 -0.03 6.38
C VAL A 88 -13.14 -1.01 5.90
N GLN A 89 -13.01 -2.29 6.23
CA GLN A 89 -14.00 -3.31 5.91
C GLN A 89 -15.42 -2.86 6.32
N ARG A 90 -15.61 -2.59 7.60
CA ARG A 90 -16.95 -2.24 8.13
C ARG A 90 -17.51 -0.92 7.60
N LYS A 91 -16.65 0.07 7.36
CA LYS A 91 -17.09 1.42 6.96
C LYS A 91 -17.17 1.61 5.45
N LYS A 92 -16.32 0.94 4.69
CA LYS A 92 -16.10 1.22 3.28
C LYS A 92 -16.45 0.05 2.34
N TRP A 93 -16.29 -1.20 2.77
CA TRP A 93 -16.61 -2.38 1.99
C TRP A 93 -18.04 -2.83 2.25
N LYS A 94 -19.03 -2.07 1.74
CA LYS A 94 -20.47 -2.31 2.00
C LYS A 94 -21.33 -1.71 0.88
N GLY A 95 -22.60 -2.13 0.84
CA GLY A 95 -23.58 -1.65 -0.14
C GLY A 95 -23.12 -1.97 -1.56
N GLU A 96 -23.12 -0.99 -2.43
CA GLU A 96 -22.75 -1.12 -3.84
C GLU A 96 -21.23 -1.04 -4.10
N VAL A 97 -20.43 -0.64 -3.08
CA VAL A 97 -18.98 -0.44 -3.24
C VAL A 97 -18.25 -1.69 -3.76
N PRO A 98 -18.51 -2.93 -3.25
CA PRO A 98 -17.90 -4.12 -3.82
C PRO A 98 -18.20 -4.29 -5.32
N GLY A 99 -19.43 -4.01 -5.75
CA GLY A 99 -19.83 -4.05 -7.16
C GLY A 99 -19.06 -3.03 -8.00
N TYR A 100 -18.97 -1.79 -7.53
CA TYR A 100 -18.21 -0.74 -8.23
C TYR A 100 -16.72 -1.07 -8.36
N ILE A 101 -16.11 -1.65 -7.33
CA ILE A 101 -14.69 -2.08 -7.39
C ILE A 101 -14.53 -3.24 -8.38
N ASN A 102 -15.45 -4.21 -8.39
CA ASN A 102 -15.43 -5.31 -9.37
C ASN A 102 -15.51 -4.77 -10.80
N ASP A 103 -16.50 -3.92 -11.10
CA ASP A 103 -16.68 -3.35 -12.44
C ASP A 103 -15.44 -2.55 -12.88
N TYR A 104 -14.88 -1.74 -11.98
CA TYR A 104 -13.68 -0.96 -12.25
C TYR A 104 -12.48 -1.86 -12.59
N VAL A 105 -12.20 -2.88 -11.77
CA VAL A 105 -11.05 -3.78 -12.01
C VAL A 105 -11.24 -4.60 -13.29
N ILE A 106 -12.46 -5.09 -13.56
CA ILE A 106 -12.78 -5.78 -14.82
C ILE A 106 -12.53 -4.85 -16.01
N GLY A 107 -12.95 -3.60 -15.91
CA GLY A 107 -12.72 -2.60 -16.96
C GLY A 107 -11.24 -2.34 -17.21
N LEU A 108 -10.43 -2.18 -16.16
CA LEU A 108 -8.98 -2.03 -16.28
C LEU A 108 -8.34 -3.20 -17.04
N VAL A 109 -8.73 -4.43 -16.70
CA VAL A 109 -8.21 -5.65 -17.35
C VAL A 109 -8.66 -5.72 -18.83
N ASN A 110 -9.94 -5.47 -19.11
CA ASN A 110 -10.48 -5.54 -20.48
C ASN A 110 -9.87 -4.49 -21.41
N GLU A 111 -9.60 -3.30 -20.90
CA GLU A 111 -9.01 -2.20 -21.67
C GLU A 111 -7.49 -2.13 -21.59
N ASN A 112 -6.87 -3.05 -20.83
CA ASN A 112 -5.43 -3.12 -20.59
C ASN A 112 -4.85 -1.77 -20.10
N LYS A 113 -5.53 -1.15 -19.13
CA LYS A 113 -5.09 0.08 -18.47
C LYS A 113 -4.08 -0.26 -17.37
N ASP A 114 -2.80 -0.20 -17.66
CA ASP A 114 -1.74 -0.69 -16.77
C ASP A 114 -0.85 0.40 -16.16
N THR A 115 -0.96 1.65 -16.63
CA THR A 115 -0.24 2.78 -16.04
C THR A 115 -1.05 3.48 -14.96
N ALA A 116 -0.37 4.11 -14.00
CA ALA A 116 -1.01 4.86 -12.91
C ALA A 116 -1.96 5.96 -13.43
N ALA A 117 -1.56 6.69 -14.47
CA ALA A 117 -2.37 7.74 -15.07
C ALA A 117 -3.64 7.19 -15.74
N GLU A 118 -3.52 6.12 -16.55
CA GLU A 118 -4.68 5.50 -17.19
C GLU A 118 -5.66 4.92 -16.17
N MET A 119 -5.16 4.30 -15.10
CA MET A 119 -5.99 3.77 -14.01
C MET A 119 -6.75 4.89 -13.28
N GLU A 120 -6.09 6.02 -13.03
CA GLU A 120 -6.73 7.19 -12.41
C GLU A 120 -7.79 7.81 -13.30
N ASP A 121 -7.47 8.07 -14.58
CA ASP A 121 -8.39 8.63 -15.55
C ASP A 121 -9.61 7.73 -15.75
N TYR A 122 -9.39 6.41 -15.80
CA TYR A 122 -10.47 5.43 -15.92
C TYR A 122 -11.38 5.42 -14.68
N LEU A 123 -10.80 5.51 -13.46
CA LEU A 123 -11.60 5.62 -12.23
C LEU A 123 -12.44 6.90 -12.21
N GLU A 124 -11.88 8.01 -12.66
CA GLU A 124 -12.60 9.28 -12.72
C GLU A 124 -13.76 9.23 -13.70
N ALA A 125 -13.55 8.71 -14.90
CA ALA A 125 -14.59 8.52 -15.90
C ALA A 125 -15.69 7.58 -15.40
N TYR A 126 -15.31 6.44 -14.82
CA TYR A 126 -16.22 5.46 -14.24
C TYR A 126 -17.07 6.05 -13.10
N ALA A 127 -16.43 6.75 -12.16
CA ALA A 127 -17.11 7.38 -11.04
C ALA A 127 -18.12 8.45 -11.52
N ASN A 128 -17.75 9.25 -12.52
CA ASN A 128 -18.64 10.25 -13.13
C ASN A 128 -19.86 9.58 -13.81
N GLU A 129 -19.65 8.48 -14.54
CA GLU A 129 -20.73 7.70 -15.16
C GLU A 129 -21.73 7.18 -14.12
N LYS A 130 -21.22 6.66 -12.99
CA LYS A 130 -22.06 6.16 -11.89
C LYS A 130 -22.64 7.26 -10.99
N GLY A 131 -22.27 8.53 -11.19
CA GLY A 131 -22.72 9.64 -10.38
C GLY A 131 -22.19 9.62 -8.93
N ILE A 132 -21.00 9.02 -8.71
CA ILE A 132 -20.35 8.90 -7.40
C ILE A 132 -19.03 9.65 -7.37
N GLY A 133 -18.57 10.02 -6.17
CA GLY A 133 -17.23 10.62 -6.01
C GLY A 133 -16.11 9.58 -6.08
N LYS A 134 -15.06 9.80 -6.89
CA LYS A 134 -13.91 8.87 -6.97
C LYS A 134 -13.30 8.54 -5.60
N GLY A 135 -13.30 9.48 -4.65
CA GLY A 135 -12.80 9.28 -3.29
C GLY A 135 -13.53 8.18 -2.51
N MET A 136 -14.74 7.82 -2.92
CA MET A 136 -15.50 6.72 -2.32
C MET A 136 -14.85 5.36 -2.63
N LEU A 137 -14.18 5.23 -3.77
CA LEU A 137 -13.60 3.98 -4.27
C LEU A 137 -12.11 3.83 -3.93
N MET A 138 -11.38 4.95 -3.76
CA MET A 138 -9.92 4.91 -3.56
C MET A 138 -9.49 4.13 -2.30
N GLN A 139 -10.19 4.31 -1.18
CA GLN A 139 -9.85 3.62 0.06
C GLN A 139 -10.23 2.13 0.04
N PRO A 140 -11.43 1.72 -0.45
CA PRO A 140 -11.73 0.30 -0.70
C PRO A 140 -10.75 -0.37 -1.66
N LEU A 141 -10.37 0.29 -2.74
CA LEU A 141 -9.41 -0.23 -3.70
C LEU A 141 -8.04 -0.49 -3.06
N ARG A 142 -7.54 0.47 -2.26
CA ARG A 142 -6.33 0.28 -1.47
C ARG A 142 -6.44 -0.90 -0.52
N TRP A 143 -7.54 -0.99 0.20
CA TRP A 143 -7.80 -2.06 1.14
C TRP A 143 -7.82 -3.44 0.48
N VAL A 144 -8.40 -3.57 -0.72
CA VAL A 144 -8.38 -4.80 -1.53
C VAL A 144 -6.95 -5.24 -1.83
N VAL A 145 -6.09 -4.31 -2.26
CA VAL A 145 -4.75 -4.69 -2.75
C VAL A 145 -3.70 -4.78 -1.65
N SER A 146 -3.84 -4.02 -0.55
CA SER A 146 -2.82 -3.95 0.50
C SER A 146 -3.29 -4.42 1.88
N GLY A 147 -4.59 -4.63 2.09
CA GLY A 147 -5.17 -4.86 3.42
C GLY A 147 -5.20 -3.62 4.31
N GLN A 148 -4.61 -2.50 3.90
CA GLN A 148 -4.32 -1.33 4.74
C GLN A 148 -5.27 -0.16 4.47
N ALA A 149 -5.44 0.72 5.49
CA ALA A 149 -6.23 1.95 5.36
C ALA A 149 -5.48 3.10 4.66
N GLY A 150 -4.16 3.10 4.68
CA GLY A 150 -3.29 4.14 4.15
C GLY A 150 -2.06 3.57 3.46
N GLY A 151 -1.25 4.43 2.84
CA GLY A 151 -0.03 4.02 2.13
C GLY A 151 0.42 5.03 1.07
N PRO A 152 1.26 4.61 0.10
CA PRO A 152 1.66 5.41 -1.04
C PRO A 152 0.48 5.80 -1.96
N PRO A 153 0.66 6.65 -2.97
CA PRO A 153 -0.37 6.95 -3.95
C PRO A 153 -0.96 5.69 -4.56
N ILE A 154 -2.30 5.55 -4.54
CA ILE A 154 -2.94 4.25 -4.85
C ILE A 154 -2.68 3.80 -6.28
N PHE A 155 -2.72 4.70 -7.25
CA PHE A 155 -2.55 4.32 -8.66
C PHE A 155 -1.12 3.89 -8.98
N GLU A 156 -0.11 4.46 -8.32
CA GLU A 156 1.27 3.99 -8.40
C GLU A 156 1.42 2.58 -7.80
N VAL A 157 0.74 2.32 -6.68
CA VAL A 157 0.68 0.98 -6.08
C VAL A 157 0.04 -0.03 -7.02
N LEU A 158 -1.09 0.32 -7.66
CA LEU A 158 -1.78 -0.56 -8.60
C LEU A 158 -0.94 -0.86 -9.83
N ALA A 159 -0.31 0.16 -10.43
CA ALA A 159 0.54 -0.02 -11.59
C ALA A 159 1.74 -0.94 -11.29
N LEU A 160 2.36 -0.77 -10.12
CA LEU A 160 3.48 -1.61 -9.70
C LEU A 160 3.07 -3.06 -9.39
N ILE A 161 1.90 -3.26 -8.76
CA ILE A 161 1.36 -4.60 -8.47
C ILE A 161 0.97 -5.33 -9.77
N GLY A 162 0.39 -4.61 -10.73
CA GLY A 162 -0.05 -5.12 -12.04
C GLY A 162 -1.46 -5.71 -12.06
N LEU A 163 -2.08 -5.66 -13.24
CA LEU A 163 -3.50 -5.99 -13.44
C LEU A 163 -3.88 -7.41 -12.99
N ALA A 164 -3.06 -8.40 -13.32
CA ALA A 164 -3.34 -9.80 -12.98
C ALA A 164 -3.38 -10.03 -11.45
N GLU A 165 -2.46 -9.40 -10.73
CA GLU A 165 -2.40 -9.53 -9.27
C GLU A 165 -3.53 -8.73 -8.59
N ILE A 166 -3.91 -7.56 -9.14
CA ILE A 166 -5.07 -6.79 -8.66
C ILE A 166 -6.35 -7.62 -8.76
N ALA A 167 -6.59 -8.24 -9.93
CA ALA A 167 -7.76 -9.10 -10.16
C ALA A 167 -7.79 -10.28 -9.18
N LYS A 168 -6.66 -10.98 -9.01
CA LYS A 168 -6.52 -12.08 -8.06
C LYS A 168 -6.83 -11.66 -6.62
N ARG A 169 -6.35 -10.49 -6.17
CA ARG A 169 -6.61 -9.98 -4.82
C ARG A 169 -8.08 -9.63 -4.62
N LEU A 170 -8.72 -9.10 -5.64
CA LEU A 170 -10.14 -8.83 -5.60
C LEU A 170 -10.96 -10.12 -5.46
N GLU A 171 -10.60 -11.19 -6.18
CA GLU A 171 -11.23 -12.51 -6.03
C GLU A 171 -11.09 -13.03 -4.60
N VAL A 172 -9.89 -12.99 -4.01
CA VAL A 172 -9.64 -13.39 -2.62
C VAL A 172 -10.49 -12.60 -1.63
N VAL A 173 -10.60 -11.27 -1.82
CA VAL A 173 -11.43 -10.42 -0.97
C VAL A 173 -12.91 -10.76 -1.12
N ASN A 174 -13.39 -10.98 -2.34
CA ASN A 174 -14.77 -11.37 -2.60
C ASN A 174 -15.10 -12.71 -1.92
N GLU A 175 -14.27 -13.73 -2.09
CA GLU A 175 -14.47 -15.02 -1.44
C GLU A 175 -14.51 -14.91 0.10
N LYS A 176 -13.57 -14.13 0.66
CA LYS A 176 -13.43 -13.97 2.12
C LYS A 176 -14.56 -13.17 2.76
N PHE A 177 -15.09 -12.15 2.06
CA PHE A 177 -15.99 -11.17 2.67
C PHE A 177 -17.42 -11.14 2.09
N GLN A 178 -17.72 -11.82 0.95
CA GLN A 178 -19.08 -11.95 0.45
C GLN A 178 -19.98 -12.81 1.35
N GLN A 179 -19.43 -13.77 2.06
CA GLN A 179 -20.18 -14.59 3.01
C GLN A 179 -20.78 -13.81 4.18
N GLN A 180 -20.32 -12.60 4.46
CA GLN A 180 -20.82 -11.75 5.53
C GLN A 180 -22.01 -10.85 5.12
N THR A 181 -22.26 -10.69 3.82
CA THR A 181 -23.37 -9.84 3.31
C THR A 181 -24.67 -10.62 3.09
N GLY A 182 -24.62 -11.94 3.09
CA GLY A 182 -25.75 -12.84 2.83
C GLY A 182 -26.51 -13.36 4.06
N MET A 183 -26.16 -12.94 5.27
CA MET A 183 -26.87 -13.30 6.51
C MET A 183 -27.54 -12.08 7.15
N LYS A 184 -28.68 -11.67 6.57
CA LYS A 184 -29.74 -10.92 7.25
C LYS A 184 -31.09 -11.40 6.76
#